data_5c13569d97c3acef6c9cd91ad1223ee2
#
_entry.id   5c13569d97c3acef6c9cd91ad1223ee2
#
_cell.length_a   1.000
_cell.length_b   1.000
_cell.length_c   1.000
_cell.angle_alpha   90.00
_cell.angle_beta   90.00
_cell.angle_gamma   90.00
#
_symmetry.space_group_name_H-M   'P 1'
#
loop_
_entity.id
_entity.type
_entity.pdbx_description
1 polymer ?
#
loop_
_entity_poly.entity_id
_entity_poly.type
_entity_poly.pdbx_seq_one_letter_code
_entity_poly.pdbx_strand_id
1 'polypeptide(L)'
;MYPKISDLINDLLGTQINLPIQSYGFMVAMAFVAAGLVVYFELKRKHQQGLIPVSVKKIIVGQPASVTEILTSLLFGYFIGLKFFGIFGNYSYFADHPQDYLLSGAGSKLGGIITALFLGFLTWYDKRRKKLPKPKTEFIKIAPQQLTLNFLVVAAAFGIAGAKLFDVVEHLDELAKDPLGTIFSFSGLAFYGGLIVAAIAVVIYARRNGIAWYHIADVAAP
;
A
#
# COMPACT_ATOMS: atom_id res chain seq x y z
N MET A 1 15.84 24.10 -8.12
CA MET A 1 15.20 22.96 -7.41
C MET A 1 14.20 22.36 -8.37
N TYR A 2 14.23 21.04 -8.63
CA TYR A 2 13.38 20.40 -9.64
C TYR A 2 12.11 19.87 -8.97
N PRO A 3 10.95 20.49 -9.18
CA PRO A 3 9.69 20.04 -8.58
C PRO A 3 9.22 18.68 -9.11
N LYS A 4 9.49 18.39 -10.37
CA LYS A 4 9.20 17.10 -11.01
C LYS A 4 10.50 16.38 -11.41
N ILE A 5 10.50 15.07 -11.41
CA ILE A 5 11.64 14.26 -11.91
C ILE A 5 11.89 14.52 -13.39
N SER A 6 10.84 14.77 -14.18
CA SER A 6 10.98 15.16 -15.59
C SER A 6 11.79 16.42 -15.78
N ASP A 7 11.73 17.39 -14.87
CA ASP A 7 12.48 18.65 -14.99
C ASP A 7 13.99 18.40 -14.87
N LEU A 8 14.38 17.50 -13.96
CA LEU A 8 15.76 17.06 -13.82
C LEU A 8 16.24 16.33 -15.09
N ILE A 9 15.41 15.42 -15.64
CA ILE A 9 15.75 14.65 -16.85
C ILE A 9 15.87 15.58 -18.04
N ASN A 10 14.96 16.54 -18.17
CA ASN A 10 14.95 17.50 -19.28
C ASN A 10 16.18 18.41 -19.26
N ASP A 11 16.60 18.86 -18.06
CA ASP A 11 17.80 19.68 -17.89
C ASP A 11 19.09 18.91 -18.21
N LEU A 12 19.16 17.62 -17.81
CA LEU A 12 20.35 16.79 -18.05
C LEU A 12 20.45 16.27 -19.48
N LEU A 13 19.33 15.93 -20.11
CA LEU A 13 19.31 15.25 -21.42
C LEU A 13 18.80 16.12 -22.56
N GLY A 14 18.40 17.38 -22.30
CA GLY A 14 17.84 18.29 -23.32
C GLY A 14 16.50 17.80 -23.90
N THR A 15 15.74 16.99 -23.17
CA THR A 15 14.46 16.44 -23.61
C THR A 15 13.29 17.32 -23.15
N GLN A 16 12.09 17.08 -23.69
CA GLN A 16 10.85 17.77 -23.27
C GLN A 16 9.81 16.74 -22.82
N ILE A 17 10.16 15.96 -21.80
CA ILE A 17 9.27 14.94 -21.25
C ILE A 17 8.50 15.55 -20.07
N ASN A 18 7.18 15.40 -20.02
CA ASN A 18 6.38 15.81 -18.86
C ASN A 18 5.84 14.56 -18.16
N LEU A 19 6.54 14.12 -17.09
CA LEU A 19 6.08 13.03 -16.22
C LEU A 19 5.42 13.62 -14.96
N PRO A 20 4.25 13.14 -14.57
CA PRO A 20 3.53 13.60 -13.38
C PRO A 20 4.12 13.04 -12.08
N ILE A 21 5.44 12.93 -12.01
CA ILE A 21 6.17 12.36 -10.87
C ILE A 21 6.82 13.51 -10.11
N GLN A 22 6.26 13.87 -8.98
CA GLN A 22 6.84 14.84 -8.06
C GLN A 22 8.13 14.29 -7.47
N SER A 23 9.19 15.09 -7.44
CA SER A 23 10.52 14.70 -6.93
C SER A 23 10.46 14.22 -5.48
N TYR A 24 9.70 14.91 -4.63
CA TYR A 24 9.51 14.51 -3.23
C TYR A 24 8.87 13.12 -3.11
N GLY A 25 7.76 12.88 -3.81
CA GLY A 25 7.05 11.58 -3.79
C GLY A 25 7.93 10.44 -4.31
N PHE A 26 8.73 10.71 -5.36
CA PHE A 26 9.69 9.75 -5.87
C PHE A 26 10.77 9.38 -4.83
N MET A 27 11.35 10.38 -4.16
CA MET A 27 12.38 10.14 -3.14
C MET A 27 11.80 9.37 -1.94
N VAL A 28 10.57 9.68 -1.53
CA VAL A 28 9.88 8.91 -0.48
C VAL A 28 9.65 7.47 -0.92
N ALA A 29 9.19 7.23 -2.14
CA ALA A 29 9.02 5.88 -2.67
C ALA A 29 10.36 5.10 -2.70
N MET A 30 11.43 5.74 -3.14
CA MET A 30 12.79 5.15 -3.12
C MET A 30 13.26 4.84 -1.70
N ALA A 31 12.97 5.70 -0.72
CA ALA A 31 13.27 5.44 0.68
C ALA A 31 12.53 4.21 1.21
N PHE A 32 11.24 4.03 0.84
CA PHE A 32 10.48 2.82 1.18
C PHE A 32 11.07 1.56 0.55
N VAL A 33 11.52 1.63 -0.71
CA VAL A 33 12.20 0.50 -1.38
C VAL A 33 13.51 0.17 -0.65
N ALA A 34 14.32 1.16 -0.35
CA ALA A 34 15.59 0.98 0.37
C ALA A 34 15.36 0.37 1.77
N ALA A 35 14.42 0.93 2.54
CA ALA A 35 14.03 0.39 3.84
C ALA A 35 13.52 -1.05 3.72
N GLY A 36 12.74 -1.36 2.69
CA GLY A 36 12.27 -2.71 2.40
C GLY A 36 13.40 -3.69 2.16
N LEU A 37 14.42 -3.29 1.40
CA LEU A 37 15.60 -4.12 1.16
C LEU A 37 16.38 -4.38 2.45
N VAL A 38 16.61 -3.35 3.26
CA VAL A 38 17.28 -3.48 4.56
C VAL A 38 16.51 -4.45 5.45
N VAL A 39 15.20 -4.24 5.62
CA VAL A 39 14.34 -5.13 6.43
C VAL A 39 14.37 -6.57 5.89
N TYR A 40 14.32 -6.76 4.58
CA TYR A 40 14.39 -8.08 3.96
C TYR A 40 15.71 -8.80 4.30
N PHE A 41 16.84 -8.13 4.11
CA PHE A 41 18.15 -8.72 4.38
C PHE A 41 18.37 -8.98 5.87
N GLU A 42 17.94 -8.07 6.74
CA GLU A 42 18.04 -8.27 8.19
C GLU A 42 17.15 -9.40 8.70
N LEU A 43 15.91 -9.51 8.26
CA LEU A 43 15.04 -10.62 8.60
C LEU A 43 15.61 -11.96 8.10
N LYS A 44 16.18 -11.96 6.88
CA LYS A 44 16.86 -13.13 6.32
C LYS A 44 18.08 -13.53 7.15
N ARG A 45 18.93 -12.56 7.51
CA ARG A 45 20.11 -12.77 8.35
C ARG A 45 19.74 -13.37 9.70
N LYS A 46 18.78 -12.76 10.40
CA LYS A 46 18.32 -13.25 11.71
C LYS A 46 17.68 -14.64 11.63
N HIS A 47 16.97 -14.92 10.56
CA HIS A 47 16.41 -16.25 10.31
C HIS A 47 17.54 -17.30 10.12
N GLN A 48 18.55 -16.99 9.34
CA GLN A 48 19.71 -17.87 9.12
C GLN A 48 20.53 -18.11 10.41
N GLN A 49 20.55 -17.13 11.32
CA GLN A 49 21.16 -17.26 12.65
C GLN A 49 20.28 -18.04 13.65
N GLY A 50 19.09 -18.51 13.26
CA GLY A 50 18.17 -19.21 14.13
C GLY A 50 17.44 -18.33 15.17
N LEU A 51 17.58 -16.99 15.09
CA LEU A 51 16.99 -16.06 16.06
C LEU A 51 15.49 -15.87 15.85
N ILE A 52 15.03 -15.96 14.59
CA ILE A 52 13.61 -15.83 14.23
C ILE A 52 13.15 -17.12 13.56
N PRO A 53 12.20 -17.84 14.17
CA PRO A 53 11.68 -19.08 13.60
C PRO A 53 10.78 -18.83 12.41
N VAL A 54 10.53 -19.88 11.62
CA VAL A 54 9.54 -19.89 10.54
C VAL A 54 8.14 -19.81 11.16
N SER A 55 7.32 -18.91 10.66
CA SER A 55 5.92 -18.85 11.03
C SER A 55 5.11 -19.90 10.28
N VAL A 56 4.32 -20.69 10.99
CA VAL A 56 3.43 -21.69 10.38
C VAL A 56 2.02 -21.13 10.35
N LYS A 57 1.49 -20.93 9.14
CA LYS A 57 0.09 -20.51 8.96
C LYS A 57 -0.76 -21.66 8.42
N LYS A 58 -1.89 -21.85 9.08
CA LYS A 58 -2.93 -22.77 8.61
C LYS A 58 -3.75 -22.07 7.54
N ILE A 59 -3.76 -22.59 6.33
CA ILE A 59 -4.62 -22.13 5.25
C ILE A 59 -5.54 -23.23 4.80
N ILE A 60 -6.72 -22.86 4.32
CA ILE A 60 -7.67 -23.81 3.74
C ILE A 60 -7.59 -23.64 2.22
N VAL A 61 -7.13 -24.69 1.55
CA VAL A 61 -6.95 -24.71 0.09
C VAL A 61 -8.16 -25.42 -0.55
N GLY A 62 -8.54 -24.98 -1.74
CA GLY A 62 -9.60 -25.60 -2.52
C GLY A 62 -11.01 -25.10 -2.19
N GLN A 63 -11.14 -23.99 -1.47
CA GLN A 63 -12.43 -23.34 -1.29
C GLN A 63 -12.87 -22.60 -2.56
N PRO A 64 -14.20 -22.57 -2.86
CA PRO A 64 -14.73 -21.71 -3.91
C PRO A 64 -14.51 -20.24 -3.56
N ALA A 65 -14.58 -19.36 -4.56
CA ALA A 65 -14.51 -17.93 -4.32
C ALA A 65 -15.61 -17.48 -3.36
N SER A 66 -15.24 -16.79 -2.30
CA SER A 66 -16.21 -16.15 -1.41
C SER A 66 -16.83 -14.93 -2.11
N VAL A 67 -18.07 -14.62 -1.79
CA VAL A 67 -18.75 -13.42 -2.28
C VAL A 67 -17.94 -12.15 -1.91
N THR A 68 -17.38 -12.11 -0.72
CA THR A 68 -16.51 -11.02 -0.27
C THR A 68 -15.25 -10.89 -1.12
N GLU A 69 -14.60 -11.99 -1.49
CA GLU A 69 -13.40 -11.94 -2.36
C GLU A 69 -13.74 -11.40 -3.75
N ILE A 70 -14.89 -11.82 -4.32
CA ILE A 70 -15.34 -11.31 -5.61
C ILE A 70 -15.72 -9.83 -5.52
N LEU A 71 -16.48 -9.42 -4.50
CA LEU A 71 -16.85 -8.01 -4.29
C LEU A 71 -15.65 -7.11 -4.10
N THR A 72 -14.67 -7.53 -3.29
CA THR A 72 -13.44 -6.75 -3.12
C THR A 72 -12.67 -6.63 -4.43
N SER A 73 -12.57 -7.70 -5.22
CA SER A 73 -11.92 -7.66 -6.54
C SER A 73 -12.66 -6.74 -7.51
N LEU A 74 -14.00 -6.75 -7.51
CA LEU A 74 -14.83 -5.85 -8.31
C LEU A 74 -14.61 -4.39 -7.91
N LEU A 75 -14.64 -4.08 -6.62
CA LEU A 75 -14.40 -2.73 -6.10
C LEU A 75 -13.02 -2.22 -6.45
N PHE A 76 -11.98 -2.99 -6.14
CA PHE A 76 -10.60 -2.62 -6.49
C PHE A 76 -10.42 -2.47 -8.00
N GLY A 77 -10.98 -3.39 -8.78
CA GLY A 77 -10.96 -3.31 -10.24
C GLY A 77 -11.63 -2.05 -10.76
N TYR A 78 -12.78 -1.68 -10.19
CA TYR A 78 -13.47 -0.46 -10.56
C TYR A 78 -12.64 0.79 -10.29
N PHE A 79 -12.07 0.92 -9.09
CA PHE A 79 -11.24 2.08 -8.75
C PHE A 79 -9.98 2.17 -9.60
N ILE A 80 -9.26 1.04 -9.78
CA ILE A 80 -8.06 1.01 -10.62
C ILE A 80 -8.41 1.38 -12.06
N GLY A 81 -9.43 0.76 -12.64
CA GLY A 81 -9.83 1.01 -14.00
C GLY A 81 -10.38 2.41 -14.24
N LEU A 82 -11.15 2.95 -13.29
CA LEU A 82 -11.66 4.33 -13.32
C LEU A 82 -10.49 5.31 -13.48
N LYS A 83 -9.46 5.17 -12.66
CA LYS A 83 -8.31 6.07 -12.64
C LYS A 83 -7.36 5.81 -13.80
N PHE A 84 -6.98 4.55 -14.02
CA PHE A 84 -6.03 4.19 -15.06
C PHE A 84 -6.51 4.59 -16.47
N PHE A 85 -7.72 4.19 -16.85
CA PHE A 85 -8.25 4.55 -18.16
C PHE A 85 -8.67 6.02 -18.26
N GLY A 86 -8.97 6.67 -17.14
CA GLY A 86 -9.27 8.08 -17.11
C GLY A 86 -8.06 8.97 -17.39
N ILE A 87 -6.84 8.52 -17.08
CA ILE A 87 -5.59 9.24 -17.38
C ILE A 87 -5.45 9.45 -18.90
N PHE A 88 -5.82 8.46 -19.72
CA PHE A 88 -5.72 8.58 -21.17
C PHE A 88 -6.65 9.64 -21.75
N GLY A 89 -7.76 9.92 -21.09
CA GLY A 89 -8.71 10.98 -21.52
C GLY A 89 -8.32 12.39 -21.07
N ASN A 90 -7.57 12.53 -19.96
CA ASN A 90 -7.23 13.81 -19.34
C ASN A 90 -5.80 13.83 -18.80
N TYR A 91 -4.85 13.44 -19.65
CA TYR A 91 -3.44 13.31 -19.24
C TYR A 91 -2.83 14.64 -18.75
N SER A 92 -3.14 15.76 -19.39
CA SER A 92 -2.63 17.08 -19.00
C SER A 92 -3.07 17.45 -17.58
N TYR A 93 -4.35 17.28 -17.27
CA TYR A 93 -4.86 17.55 -15.92
C TYR A 93 -4.21 16.64 -14.88
N PHE A 94 -4.07 15.36 -15.18
CA PHE A 94 -3.36 14.41 -14.30
C PHE A 94 -1.88 14.79 -14.10
N ALA A 95 -1.19 15.22 -15.17
CA ALA A 95 0.22 15.59 -15.11
C ALA A 95 0.47 16.84 -14.26
N ASP A 96 -0.48 17.79 -14.24
CA ASP A 96 -0.37 19.02 -13.48
C ASP A 96 -0.91 18.88 -12.04
N HIS A 97 -1.98 18.10 -11.85
CA HIS A 97 -2.67 17.94 -10.56
C HIS A 97 -2.89 16.45 -10.22
N PRO A 98 -1.82 15.63 -10.04
CA PRO A 98 -1.96 14.19 -9.87
C PRO A 98 -2.71 13.81 -8.58
N GLN A 99 -2.55 14.56 -7.50
CA GLN A 99 -3.25 14.30 -6.24
C GLN A 99 -4.74 14.57 -6.37
N ASP A 100 -5.11 15.73 -6.89
CA ASP A 100 -6.52 16.11 -7.08
C ASP A 100 -7.23 15.13 -8.03
N TYR A 101 -6.54 14.70 -9.10
CA TYR A 101 -7.09 13.69 -9.99
C TYR A 101 -7.34 12.35 -9.27
N LEU A 102 -6.37 11.86 -8.51
CA LEU A 102 -6.49 10.57 -7.82
C LEU A 102 -7.62 10.57 -6.77
N LEU A 103 -7.86 11.71 -6.13
CA LEU A 103 -8.86 11.85 -5.07
C LEU A 103 -10.24 12.27 -5.58
N SER A 104 -10.30 12.88 -6.76
CA SER A 104 -11.58 13.28 -7.38
C SER A 104 -12.44 12.09 -7.78
N GLY A 105 -13.71 12.31 -8.02
CA GLY A 105 -14.57 11.34 -8.69
C GLY A 105 -14.32 11.22 -10.21
N ALA A 106 -13.36 11.99 -10.74
CA ALA A 106 -13.03 12.00 -12.17
C ALA A 106 -12.36 10.68 -12.60
N GLY A 107 -12.62 10.28 -13.84
CA GLY A 107 -12.04 9.07 -14.43
C GLY A 107 -12.95 8.44 -15.47
N SER A 108 -12.51 7.33 -16.05
CA SER A 108 -13.27 6.58 -17.05
C SER A 108 -14.20 5.56 -16.39
N LYS A 109 -15.50 5.87 -16.27
CA LYS A 109 -16.49 4.93 -15.71
C LYS A 109 -16.53 3.61 -16.48
N LEU A 110 -16.41 3.67 -17.83
CA LEU A 110 -16.34 2.47 -18.67
C LEU A 110 -15.07 1.66 -18.36
N GLY A 111 -13.91 2.31 -18.26
CA GLY A 111 -12.66 1.65 -17.84
C GLY A 111 -12.79 0.99 -16.46
N GLY A 112 -13.44 1.65 -15.52
CA GLY A 112 -13.76 1.10 -14.21
C GLY A 112 -14.58 -0.17 -14.28
N ILE A 113 -15.69 -0.16 -15.04
CA ILE A 113 -16.57 -1.33 -15.20
C ILE A 113 -15.83 -2.49 -15.87
N ILE A 114 -15.13 -2.24 -16.96
CA ILE A 114 -14.38 -3.29 -17.69
C ILE A 114 -13.34 -3.94 -16.77
N THR A 115 -12.55 -3.15 -16.07
CA THR A 115 -11.52 -3.68 -15.16
C THR A 115 -12.12 -4.39 -13.96
N ALA A 116 -13.24 -3.89 -13.42
CA ALA A 116 -13.96 -4.56 -12.35
C ALA A 116 -14.40 -5.97 -12.79
N LEU A 117 -15.11 -6.06 -13.91
CA LEU A 117 -15.56 -7.33 -14.44
C LEU A 117 -14.39 -8.28 -14.76
N PHE A 118 -13.31 -7.76 -15.31
CA PHE A 118 -12.11 -8.54 -15.61
C PHE A 118 -11.45 -9.11 -14.35
N LEU A 119 -11.20 -8.30 -13.32
CA LEU A 119 -10.60 -8.76 -12.07
C LEU A 119 -11.55 -9.66 -11.28
N GLY A 120 -12.83 -9.36 -11.25
CA GLY A 120 -13.85 -10.23 -10.65
C GLY A 120 -13.90 -11.60 -11.32
N PHE A 121 -13.88 -11.62 -12.66
CA PHE A 121 -13.82 -12.85 -13.44
C PHE A 121 -12.53 -13.65 -13.20
N LEU A 122 -11.38 -12.98 -13.16
CA LEU A 122 -10.09 -13.62 -12.86
C LEU A 122 -10.09 -14.27 -11.48
N THR A 123 -10.61 -13.57 -10.47
CA THR A 123 -10.72 -14.10 -9.09
C THR A 123 -11.62 -15.32 -9.05
N TRP A 124 -12.79 -15.25 -9.69
CA TRP A 124 -13.71 -16.37 -9.78
C TRP A 124 -13.12 -17.56 -10.54
N TYR A 125 -12.46 -17.30 -11.69
CA TYR A 125 -11.86 -18.33 -12.54
C TYR A 125 -10.71 -19.05 -11.84
N ASP A 126 -9.78 -18.30 -11.20
CA ASP A 126 -8.64 -18.87 -10.46
C ASP A 126 -9.13 -19.76 -9.31
N LYS A 127 -10.09 -19.30 -8.53
CA LYS A 127 -10.69 -20.07 -7.45
C LYS A 127 -11.47 -21.29 -7.95
N ARG A 128 -12.19 -21.16 -9.05
CA ARG A 128 -12.90 -22.28 -9.66
C ARG A 128 -11.95 -23.36 -10.15
N ARG A 129 -10.83 -22.95 -10.77
CA ARG A 129 -9.80 -23.89 -11.25
C ARG A 129 -9.09 -24.61 -10.11
N LYS A 130 -8.88 -23.94 -8.98
CA LYS A 130 -8.24 -24.49 -7.78
C LYS A 130 -9.20 -25.17 -6.82
N LYS A 131 -10.50 -25.24 -7.14
CA LYS A 131 -11.51 -25.84 -6.28
C LYS A 131 -11.27 -27.35 -6.16
N LEU A 132 -11.21 -27.83 -4.91
CA LEU A 132 -11.14 -29.25 -4.59
C LEU A 132 -12.51 -29.80 -4.17
N PRO A 133 -12.80 -31.09 -4.38
CA PRO A 133 -14.04 -31.72 -3.93
C PRO A 133 -14.27 -31.57 -2.42
N LYS A 134 -13.19 -31.64 -1.64
CA LYS A 134 -13.18 -31.33 -0.21
C LYS A 134 -12.04 -30.35 0.08
N PRO A 135 -12.32 -29.20 0.72
CA PRO A 135 -11.28 -28.27 1.14
C PRO A 135 -10.26 -28.98 2.04
N LYS A 136 -8.98 -28.79 1.77
CA LYS A 136 -7.89 -29.35 2.57
C LYS A 136 -7.24 -28.25 3.40
N THR A 137 -6.89 -28.60 4.63
CA THR A 137 -6.09 -27.72 5.47
C THR A 137 -4.63 -28.01 5.18
N GLU A 138 -3.90 -26.98 4.77
CA GLU A 138 -2.45 -27.03 4.58
C GLU A 138 -1.76 -26.08 5.54
N PHE A 139 -0.60 -26.51 6.02
CA PHE A 139 0.27 -25.69 6.86
C PHE A 139 1.39 -25.14 5.98
N ILE A 140 1.36 -23.83 5.74
CA ILE A 140 2.40 -23.16 4.98
C ILE A 140 3.42 -22.58 5.94
N LYS A 141 4.69 -22.91 5.69
CA LYS A 141 5.84 -22.32 6.37
C LYS A 141 6.19 -21.00 5.70
N ILE A 142 6.09 -19.91 6.44
CA ILE A 142 6.42 -18.56 5.96
C ILE A 142 7.72 -18.14 6.61
N ALA A 143 8.77 -17.96 5.82
CA ALA A 143 10.02 -17.43 6.29
C ALA A 143 9.91 -15.95 6.64
N PRO A 144 10.59 -15.43 7.70
CA PRO A 144 10.45 -14.05 8.16
C PRO A 144 10.65 -13.01 7.06
N GLN A 145 11.60 -13.19 6.15
CA GLN A 145 11.84 -12.27 5.04
C GLN A 145 10.68 -12.17 4.03
N GLN A 146 9.81 -13.18 3.96
CA GLN A 146 8.61 -13.13 3.10
C GLN A 146 7.55 -12.18 3.65
N LEU A 147 7.66 -11.77 4.91
CA LEU A 147 6.75 -10.82 5.55
C LEU A 147 7.16 -9.37 5.30
N THR A 148 8.31 -9.09 4.67
CA THR A 148 8.83 -7.73 4.45
C THR A 148 7.81 -6.82 3.78
N LEU A 149 7.21 -7.25 2.67
CA LEU A 149 6.20 -6.44 1.98
C LEU A 149 5.02 -6.12 2.88
N ASN A 150 4.57 -7.09 3.67
CA ASN A 150 3.47 -6.87 4.60
C ASN A 150 3.85 -5.89 5.72
N PHE A 151 5.11 -5.92 6.22
CA PHE A 151 5.61 -4.92 7.17
C PHE A 151 5.59 -3.52 6.56
N LEU A 152 6.02 -3.35 5.31
CA LEU A 152 5.99 -2.07 4.62
C LEU A 152 4.56 -1.57 4.42
N VAL A 153 3.65 -2.43 3.98
CA VAL A 153 2.24 -2.07 3.79
C VAL A 153 1.59 -1.69 5.11
N VAL A 154 1.85 -2.43 6.19
CA VAL A 154 1.35 -2.10 7.53
C VAL A 154 1.93 -0.76 7.99
N ALA A 155 3.24 -0.54 7.86
CA ALA A 155 3.88 0.71 8.25
C ALA A 155 3.31 1.90 7.46
N ALA A 156 3.15 1.78 6.14
CA ALA A 156 2.61 2.84 5.29
C ALA A 156 1.15 3.15 5.61
N ALA A 157 0.30 2.12 5.69
CA ALA A 157 -1.14 2.30 5.93
C ALA A 157 -1.41 2.91 7.32
N PHE A 158 -0.80 2.35 8.36
CA PHE A 158 -0.97 2.85 9.71
C PHE A 158 -0.20 4.15 9.97
N GLY A 159 0.89 4.38 9.24
CA GLY A 159 1.61 5.65 9.25
C GLY A 159 0.75 6.79 8.72
N ILE A 160 0.13 6.62 7.56
CA ILE A 160 -0.77 7.63 6.98
C ILE A 160 -2.00 7.83 7.88
N ALA A 161 -2.62 6.74 8.36
CA ALA A 161 -3.76 6.84 9.25
C ALA A 161 -3.42 7.54 10.58
N GLY A 162 -2.26 7.22 11.15
CA GLY A 162 -1.77 7.86 12.38
C GLY A 162 -1.43 9.33 12.19
N ALA A 163 -0.76 9.68 11.08
CA ALA A 163 -0.46 11.06 10.76
C ALA A 163 -1.73 11.89 10.63
N LYS A 164 -2.77 11.34 9.98
CA LYS A 164 -4.06 12.01 9.84
C LYS A 164 -4.84 12.08 11.15
N LEU A 165 -4.82 11.02 11.94
CA LEU A 165 -5.47 11.01 13.25
C LEU A 165 -4.93 12.12 14.16
N PHE A 166 -3.62 12.27 14.24
CA PHE A 166 -2.98 13.31 15.06
C PHE A 166 -3.23 14.71 14.52
N ASP A 167 -3.19 14.89 13.19
CA ASP A 167 -3.56 16.15 12.56
C ASP A 167 -4.99 16.58 12.93
N VAL A 168 -5.95 15.67 12.84
CA VAL A 168 -7.35 15.92 13.24
C VAL A 168 -7.46 16.27 14.74
N VAL A 169 -6.67 15.61 15.60
CA VAL A 169 -6.66 15.91 17.05
C VAL A 169 -6.03 17.29 17.32
N GLU A 170 -5.05 17.71 16.54
CA GLU A 170 -4.45 19.04 16.65
C GLU A 170 -5.36 20.15 16.14
N HIS A 171 -6.29 19.85 15.21
CA HIS A 171 -7.18 20.82 14.54
C HIS A 171 -8.67 20.52 14.77
N LEU A 172 -9.07 20.28 16.02
CA LEU A 172 -10.47 19.97 16.38
C LEU A 172 -11.45 21.08 15.99
N ASP A 173 -11.00 22.34 15.95
CA ASP A 173 -11.83 23.47 15.54
C ASP A 173 -12.20 23.43 14.04
N GLU A 174 -11.30 22.94 13.21
CA GLU A 174 -11.53 22.71 11.78
C GLU A 174 -12.45 21.51 11.57
N LEU A 175 -12.20 20.42 12.31
CA LEU A 175 -13.07 19.24 12.31
C LEU A 175 -14.51 19.59 12.66
N ALA A 176 -14.73 20.48 13.64
CA ALA A 176 -16.07 20.91 14.03
C ALA A 176 -16.80 21.71 12.93
N LYS A 177 -16.06 22.41 12.07
CA LYS A 177 -16.64 23.22 10.97
C LYS A 177 -16.92 22.40 9.72
N ASP A 178 -15.96 21.55 9.32
CA ASP A 178 -16.08 20.68 8.15
C ASP A 178 -15.45 19.30 8.44
N PRO A 179 -16.20 18.36 9.01
CA PRO A 179 -15.69 17.03 9.39
C PRO A 179 -15.18 16.22 8.20
N LEU A 180 -15.92 16.26 7.07
CA LEU A 180 -15.54 15.47 5.90
C LEU A 180 -14.33 16.06 5.17
N GLY A 181 -14.31 17.37 4.98
CA GLY A 181 -13.18 18.07 4.37
C GLY A 181 -11.91 17.86 5.20
N THR A 182 -11.97 17.98 6.52
CA THR A 182 -10.81 17.80 7.41
C THR A 182 -10.27 16.37 7.37
N ILE A 183 -11.14 15.36 7.45
CA ILE A 183 -10.72 13.94 7.46
C ILE A 183 -10.13 13.52 6.11
N PHE A 184 -10.73 13.95 5.00
CA PHE A 184 -10.30 13.55 3.66
C PHE A 184 -9.31 14.51 3.01
N SER A 185 -8.93 15.62 3.66
CA SER A 185 -7.87 16.48 3.17
C SER A 185 -6.51 15.77 3.30
N PHE A 186 -5.65 15.95 2.30
CA PHE A 186 -4.25 15.50 2.35
C PHE A 186 -3.30 16.58 2.88
N SER A 187 -3.82 17.74 3.22
CA SER A 187 -3.11 18.77 3.96
C SER A 187 -3.10 18.42 5.45
N GLY A 188 -2.02 18.79 6.15
CA GLY A 188 -1.91 18.57 7.58
C GLY A 188 -1.70 17.09 7.93
N LEU A 189 -0.49 16.57 7.78
CA LEU A 189 -0.11 15.25 8.24
C LEU A 189 0.90 15.39 9.37
N ALA A 190 0.51 15.02 10.60
CA ALA A 190 1.38 15.06 11.75
C ALA A 190 2.42 13.93 11.69
N PHE A 191 3.69 14.26 11.43
CA PHE A 191 4.77 13.28 11.27
C PHE A 191 4.90 12.35 12.48
N TYR A 192 4.91 12.89 13.68
CA TYR A 192 5.04 12.08 14.90
C TYR A 192 3.87 11.13 15.13
N GLY A 193 2.65 11.56 14.81
CA GLY A 193 1.47 10.70 14.86
C GLY A 193 1.60 9.49 13.93
N GLY A 194 2.08 9.72 12.71
CA GLY A 194 2.37 8.65 11.76
C GLY A 194 3.42 7.68 12.26
N LEU A 195 4.53 8.20 12.77
CA LEU A 195 5.63 7.38 13.28
C LEU A 195 5.21 6.48 14.45
N ILE A 196 4.50 7.05 15.44
CA ILE A 196 4.06 6.32 16.64
C ILE A 196 3.10 5.20 16.25
N VAL A 197 2.07 5.53 15.46
CA VAL A 197 1.03 4.55 15.08
C VAL A 197 1.60 3.46 14.18
N ALA A 198 2.48 3.81 13.24
CA ALA A 198 3.19 2.83 12.41
C ALA A 198 4.04 1.88 13.25
N ALA A 199 4.82 2.40 14.19
CA ALA A 199 5.67 1.58 15.07
C ALA A 199 4.83 0.59 15.89
N ILE A 200 3.74 1.05 16.50
CA ILE A 200 2.81 0.19 17.25
C ILE A 200 2.22 -0.89 16.35
N ALA A 201 1.73 -0.52 15.16
CA ALA A 201 1.13 -1.46 14.21
C ALA A 201 2.11 -2.52 13.73
N VAL A 202 3.36 -2.13 13.42
CA VAL A 202 4.44 -3.05 13.02
C VAL A 202 4.77 -4.02 14.13
N VAL A 203 4.87 -3.56 15.39
CA VAL A 203 5.11 -4.42 16.56
C VAL A 203 3.97 -5.41 16.77
N ILE A 204 2.73 -4.96 16.67
CA ILE A 204 1.54 -5.83 16.78
C ILE A 204 1.55 -6.89 15.65
N TYR A 205 1.83 -6.46 14.41
CA TYR A 205 1.90 -7.36 13.27
C TYR A 205 3.02 -8.41 13.43
N ALA A 206 4.20 -8.00 13.92
CA ALA A 206 5.32 -8.88 14.22
C ALA A 206 4.95 -9.95 15.25
N ARG A 207 4.37 -9.54 16.38
CA ARG A 207 3.91 -10.47 17.43
C ARG A 207 2.89 -11.48 16.90
N ARG A 208 1.95 -11.06 16.06
CA ARG A 208 0.96 -11.95 15.42
C ARG A 208 1.60 -12.99 14.48
N ASN A 209 2.80 -12.72 13.97
CA ASN A 209 3.56 -13.63 13.15
C ASN A 209 4.67 -14.39 13.91
N GLY A 210 4.66 -14.34 15.26
CA GLY A 210 5.62 -15.06 16.10
C GLY A 210 7.00 -14.41 16.18
N ILE A 211 7.13 -13.13 15.80
CA ILE A 211 8.37 -12.37 15.86
C ILE A 211 8.33 -11.49 17.11
N ALA A 212 9.30 -11.65 18.00
CA ALA A 212 9.39 -10.84 19.21
C ALA A 212 9.73 -9.38 18.87
N TRP A 213 9.17 -8.43 19.64
CA TRP A 213 9.25 -7.01 19.38
C TRP A 213 10.70 -6.47 19.32
N TYR A 214 11.58 -6.99 20.16
CA TYR A 214 12.99 -6.60 20.18
C TYR A 214 13.74 -6.97 18.90
N HIS A 215 13.37 -8.07 18.24
CA HIS A 215 13.92 -8.39 16.92
C HIS A 215 13.53 -7.37 15.86
N ILE A 216 12.30 -6.84 15.93
CA ILE A 216 11.83 -5.81 15.00
C ILE A 216 12.49 -4.47 15.30
N ALA A 217 12.64 -4.09 16.58
CA ALA A 217 13.37 -2.90 16.96
C ALA A 217 14.82 -2.92 16.41
N ASP A 218 15.47 -4.07 16.51
CA ASP A 218 16.83 -4.30 16.02
C ASP A 218 16.92 -4.32 14.46
N VAL A 219 15.87 -4.79 13.79
CA VAL A 219 15.75 -4.73 12.31
C VAL A 219 15.52 -3.30 11.81
N ALA A 220 14.90 -2.44 12.63
CA ALA A 220 14.60 -1.05 12.28
C ALA A 220 15.72 -0.07 12.64
N ALA A 221 16.78 -0.53 13.31
CA ALA A 221 17.87 0.31 13.84
C ALA A 221 19.06 0.55 12.89
N PRO A 222 19.32 -0.18 11.78
CA PRO A 222 20.46 0.04 10.90
C PRO A 222 20.36 1.34 10.09
#